data_6ab73e3ea49f439ee2084eaa6d7ff414
#
_entry.id   6ab73e3ea49f439ee2084eaa6d7ff414
#
_cell.length_a   1.000
_cell.length_b   1.000
_cell.length_c   1.000
_cell.angle_alpha   90.00
_cell.angle_beta   90.00
_cell.angle_gamma   90.00
#
_symmetry.space_group_name_H-M   'P 1'
#
loop_
_entity.id
_entity.type
_entity.pdbx_description
1 polymer ?
#
loop_
_entity_poly.entity_id
_entity_poly.type
_entity_poly.pdbx_seq_one_letter_code
_entity_poly.pdbx_strand_id
1 'polypeptide(L)'
;MNEVFYQSSLDRFIRSKKGRALDLASGKETFVNLLLKNHWYVDSVDLKKKNCFHKKNYSFNQIDLEKTKLSKIRKKLALRKYDLIILFRFLHRPLLRIIPLLMKKNGLFFCETFMIQNGEGKLNTKKNMLLKKELFNIKNCKLNLLKFYQGEDLQKGNIIQTAIFKKV
;
A
#
# COMPACT_ATOMS: atom_id res chain seq x y z
N MET A 1 8.60 7.47 23.77
CA MET A 1 8.53 7.76 22.32
C MET A 1 7.96 6.52 21.63
N ASN A 2 6.62 6.45 21.53
CA ASN A 2 5.96 5.30 20.90
C ASN A 2 5.94 5.54 19.38
N GLU A 3 7.07 5.30 18.71
CA GLU A 3 7.04 5.15 17.27
C GLU A 3 6.07 4.02 16.94
N VAL A 4 5.15 4.32 16.06
CA VAL A 4 4.13 3.36 15.67
C VAL A 4 4.85 2.12 15.12
N PHE A 5 4.73 1.02 15.83
CA PHE A 5 5.49 -0.23 15.68
C PHE A 5 5.64 -0.76 14.24
N TYR A 6 4.74 -0.42 13.34
CA TYR A 6 4.76 -0.84 11.95
C TYR A 6 5.55 0.12 11.04
N GLN A 7 5.59 1.44 11.34
CA GLN A 7 6.42 2.40 10.59
C GLN A 7 7.89 2.06 10.78
N SER A 8 8.30 1.74 12.00
CA SER A 8 9.67 1.29 12.28
C SER A 8 10.03 -0.01 11.52
N SER A 9 9.08 -0.91 11.33
CA SER A 9 9.31 -2.16 10.58
C SER A 9 9.45 -1.91 9.08
N LEU A 10 8.62 -1.04 8.51
CA LEU A 10 8.70 -0.65 7.10
C LEU A 10 9.97 0.15 6.84
N ASP A 11 10.30 1.13 7.68
CA ASP A 11 11.53 1.91 7.60
C ASP A 11 12.78 1.02 7.66
N ARG A 12 12.82 0.08 8.60
CA ARG A 12 13.93 -0.88 8.71
C ARG A 12 14.07 -1.70 7.43
N PHE A 13 12.95 -2.19 6.88
CA PHE A 13 12.97 -2.94 5.62
C PHE A 13 13.48 -2.07 4.46
N ILE A 14 12.99 -0.84 4.32
CA ILE A 14 13.39 0.09 3.26
C ILE A 14 14.90 0.39 3.34
N ARG A 15 15.44 0.59 4.54
CA ARG A 15 16.87 0.87 4.75
C ARG A 15 17.76 -0.36 4.56
N SER A 16 17.29 -1.55 4.92
CA SER A 16 18.06 -2.80 4.86
C SER A 16 18.07 -3.46 3.50
N LYS A 17 17.17 -3.06 2.61
CA LYS A 17 16.99 -3.69 1.30
C LYS A 17 17.02 -2.65 0.19
N LYS A 18 17.34 -3.10 -1.01
CA LYS A 18 17.18 -2.34 -2.25
C LYS A 18 16.38 -3.19 -3.22
N GLY A 19 15.62 -2.56 -4.09
CA GLY A 19 14.81 -3.29 -5.05
C GLY A 19 13.86 -2.38 -5.80
N ARG A 20 12.77 -2.93 -6.26
CA ARG A 20 11.71 -2.19 -6.93
C ARG A 20 10.47 -2.12 -6.04
N ALA A 21 10.00 -0.92 -5.80
CA ALA A 21 8.78 -0.66 -5.05
C ALA A 21 7.66 -0.13 -5.95
N LEU A 22 6.42 -0.40 -5.55
CA LEU A 22 5.20 0.17 -6.12
C LEU A 22 4.43 0.90 -5.02
N ASP A 23 4.21 2.19 -5.20
CA ASP A 23 3.39 3.01 -4.31
C ASP A 23 2.04 3.29 -5.00
N LEU A 24 0.99 2.65 -4.50
CA LEU A 24 -0.37 2.73 -5.03
C LEU A 24 -1.15 3.82 -4.29
N ALA A 25 -1.78 4.73 -5.04
CA ALA A 25 -2.42 5.94 -4.52
C ALA A 25 -1.42 6.81 -3.74
N SER A 26 -0.30 7.13 -4.38
CA SER A 26 0.90 7.72 -3.76
C SER A 26 0.70 9.12 -3.14
N GLY A 27 -0.43 9.76 -3.37
CA GLY A 27 -0.82 11.01 -2.72
C GLY A 27 0.28 12.09 -2.75
N LYS A 28 0.78 12.48 -1.59
CA LYS A 28 1.85 13.48 -1.43
C LYS A 28 3.26 12.92 -1.69
N GLU A 29 3.39 11.70 -2.18
CA GLU A 29 4.66 11.02 -2.49
C GLU A 29 5.61 10.83 -1.29
N THR A 30 5.08 10.75 -0.07
CA THR A 30 5.89 10.56 1.15
C THR A 30 6.73 9.29 1.06
N PHE A 31 6.13 8.16 0.69
CA PHE A 31 6.85 6.89 0.53
C PHE A 31 7.73 6.88 -0.72
N VAL A 32 7.30 7.50 -1.82
CA VAL A 32 8.14 7.67 -3.03
C VAL A 32 9.46 8.34 -2.66
N ASN A 33 9.40 9.47 -1.95
CA ASN A 33 10.60 10.23 -1.57
C ASN A 33 11.49 9.43 -0.61
N LEU A 34 10.90 8.74 0.37
CA LEU A 34 11.63 7.88 1.31
C LEU A 34 12.36 6.74 0.58
N LEU A 35 11.69 6.07 -0.35
CA LEU A 35 12.24 4.97 -1.14
C LEU A 35 13.37 5.44 -2.06
N LEU A 36 13.18 6.55 -2.77
CA LEU A 36 14.20 7.13 -3.64
C LEU A 36 15.45 7.53 -2.87
N LYS A 37 15.28 8.14 -1.67
CA LYS A 37 16.39 8.48 -0.75
C LYS A 37 17.18 7.23 -0.33
N ASN A 38 16.53 6.07 -0.27
CA ASN A 38 17.16 4.79 0.05
C ASN A 38 17.54 3.96 -1.19
N HIS A 39 17.67 4.61 -2.36
CA HIS A 39 18.14 4.02 -3.62
C HIS A 39 17.26 2.91 -4.20
N TRP A 40 15.94 2.93 -3.94
CA TRP A 40 15.00 2.04 -4.59
C TRP A 40 14.64 2.51 -6.01
N TYR A 41 14.25 1.57 -6.86
CA TYR A 41 13.50 1.87 -8.07
C TYR A 41 12.02 1.98 -7.70
N VAL A 42 11.37 3.08 -8.02
CA VAL A 42 10.00 3.36 -7.57
C VAL A 42 9.08 3.58 -8.76
N ASP A 43 8.06 2.75 -8.85
CA ASP A 43 6.89 3.03 -9.67
C ASP A 43 5.78 3.56 -8.74
N SER A 44 5.17 4.68 -9.10
CA SER A 44 4.02 5.20 -8.36
C SER A 44 2.78 5.30 -9.25
N VAL A 45 1.64 5.21 -8.60
CA VAL A 45 0.32 5.31 -9.24
C VAL A 45 -0.54 6.28 -8.45
N ASP A 46 -1.16 7.23 -9.15
CA ASP A 46 -2.15 8.13 -8.57
C ASP A 46 -3.13 8.60 -9.64
N LEU A 47 -4.30 9.07 -9.21
CA LEU A 47 -5.29 9.71 -10.08
C LEU A 47 -4.81 11.06 -10.58
N LYS A 48 -4.19 11.85 -9.70
CA LYS A 48 -3.72 13.20 -10.00
C LYS A 48 -2.37 13.16 -10.70
N LYS A 49 -2.28 13.86 -11.84
CA LYS A 49 -1.00 14.06 -12.54
C LYS A 49 0.02 14.68 -11.57
N LYS A 50 1.22 14.12 -11.57
CA LYS A 50 2.35 14.67 -10.84
C LYS A 50 3.27 15.42 -11.79
N ASN A 51 3.84 16.51 -11.35
CA ASN A 51 4.95 17.14 -12.04
C ASN A 51 6.19 16.27 -11.79
N CYS A 52 6.31 15.25 -12.60
CA CYS A 52 7.45 14.34 -12.57
C CYS A 52 8.65 15.06 -13.22
N PHE A 53 9.37 15.88 -12.46
CA PHE A 53 10.74 16.17 -12.84
C PHE A 53 11.47 14.83 -12.92
N HIS A 54 12.33 14.67 -13.93
CA HIS A 54 13.06 13.42 -14.22
C HIS A 54 13.90 12.97 -13.02
N LYS A 55 13.24 12.35 -12.02
CA LYS A 55 13.95 11.72 -10.90
C LYS A 55 14.51 10.40 -11.39
N LYS A 56 15.81 10.19 -11.22
CA LYS A 56 16.46 8.90 -11.47
C LYS A 56 15.75 7.80 -10.68
N ASN A 57 15.54 6.65 -11.31
CA ASN A 57 14.88 5.48 -10.69
C ASN A 57 13.40 5.68 -10.33
N TYR A 58 12.71 6.63 -10.94
CA TYR A 58 11.31 6.91 -10.68
C TYR A 58 10.46 6.83 -11.95
N SER A 59 9.28 6.26 -11.83
CA SER A 59 8.27 6.22 -12.89
C SER A 59 6.89 6.49 -12.30
N PHE A 60 6.17 7.42 -12.89
CA PHE A 60 4.79 7.74 -12.49
C PHE A 60 3.78 7.21 -13.52
N ASN A 61 2.71 6.62 -13.02
CA ASN A 61 1.59 6.15 -13.81
C ASN A 61 0.30 6.85 -13.36
N GLN A 62 -0.26 7.71 -14.21
CA GLN A 62 -1.56 8.27 -13.94
C GLN A 62 -2.63 7.21 -14.23
N ILE A 63 -3.28 6.71 -13.17
CA ILE A 63 -4.34 5.70 -13.25
C ILE A 63 -5.38 5.99 -12.17
N ASP A 64 -6.65 6.02 -12.55
CA ASP A 64 -7.76 5.93 -11.62
C ASP A 64 -7.91 4.46 -11.17
N LEU A 65 -7.43 4.16 -9.96
CA LEU A 65 -7.44 2.79 -9.41
C LEU A 65 -8.86 2.27 -9.11
N GLU A 66 -9.84 3.16 -8.94
CA GLU A 66 -11.23 2.77 -8.66
C GLU A 66 -12.04 2.51 -9.92
N LYS A 67 -11.82 3.31 -10.98
CA LYS A 67 -12.60 3.24 -12.24
C LYS A 67 -11.94 2.38 -13.30
N THR A 68 -10.63 2.21 -13.26
CA THR A 68 -9.91 1.42 -14.27
C THR A 68 -10.12 -0.08 -14.04
N LYS A 69 -10.46 -0.82 -15.10
CA LYS A 69 -10.58 -2.29 -15.03
C LYS A 69 -9.30 -2.93 -14.51
N LEU A 70 -9.41 -3.86 -13.55
CA LEU A 70 -8.27 -4.55 -12.94
C LEU A 70 -7.33 -5.22 -13.94
N SER A 71 -7.88 -5.75 -15.05
CA SER A 71 -7.07 -6.33 -16.13
C SER A 71 -6.14 -5.31 -16.77
N LYS A 72 -6.59 -4.08 -16.98
CA LYS A 72 -5.77 -2.98 -17.53
C LYS A 72 -4.71 -2.55 -16.51
N ILE A 73 -5.09 -2.38 -15.23
CA ILE A 73 -4.15 -2.06 -14.15
C ILE A 73 -3.06 -3.15 -14.09
N ARG A 74 -3.47 -4.41 -14.03
CA ARG A 74 -2.56 -5.55 -14.03
C ARG A 74 -1.64 -5.55 -15.24
N LYS A 75 -2.17 -5.41 -16.46
CA LYS A 75 -1.36 -5.39 -17.68
C LYS A 75 -0.28 -4.30 -17.64
N LYS A 76 -0.63 -3.12 -17.16
CA LYS A 76 0.30 -1.98 -17.09
C LYS A 76 1.38 -2.16 -16.01
N LEU A 77 1.01 -2.69 -14.83
CA LEU A 77 1.92 -2.82 -13.69
C LEU A 77 2.66 -4.17 -13.63
N ALA A 78 2.09 -5.23 -14.20
CA ALA A 78 2.67 -6.59 -14.11
C ALA A 78 3.86 -6.83 -15.05
N LEU A 79 4.19 -5.90 -15.93
CA LEU A 79 5.44 -5.93 -16.72
C LEU A 79 6.68 -5.98 -15.82
N ARG A 80 6.53 -5.52 -14.57
CA ARG A 80 7.56 -5.53 -13.55
C ARG A 80 7.02 -6.22 -12.30
N LYS A 81 7.89 -6.88 -11.55
CA LYS A 81 7.56 -7.47 -10.26
C LYS A 81 8.22 -6.65 -9.17
N TYR A 82 7.54 -6.54 -8.02
CA TYR A 82 7.92 -5.64 -6.95
C TYR A 82 8.39 -6.39 -5.72
N ASP A 83 9.47 -5.90 -5.13
CA ASP A 83 9.99 -6.36 -3.84
C ASP A 83 9.17 -5.79 -2.68
N LEU A 84 8.57 -4.59 -2.89
CA LEU A 84 7.70 -3.92 -1.93
C LEU A 84 6.52 -3.29 -2.67
N ILE A 85 5.31 -3.52 -2.17
CA ILE A 85 4.11 -2.78 -2.59
C ILE A 85 3.56 -2.05 -1.36
N ILE A 86 3.24 -0.77 -1.52
CA ILE A 86 2.65 0.08 -0.49
C ILE A 86 1.26 0.52 -0.94
N LEU A 87 0.29 0.41 -0.03
CA LEU A 87 -1.06 0.93 -0.17
C LEU A 87 -1.44 1.64 1.13
N PHE A 88 -1.30 2.97 1.14
CA PHE A 88 -1.43 3.77 2.35
C PHE A 88 -2.61 4.74 2.24
N ARG A 89 -3.50 4.70 3.23
CA ARG A 89 -4.68 5.58 3.32
C ARG A 89 -5.60 5.52 2.10
N PHE A 90 -5.63 4.37 1.44
CA PHE A 90 -6.49 4.09 0.30
C PHE A 90 -7.05 2.67 0.39
N LEU A 91 -8.33 2.49 0.07
CA LEU A 91 -8.97 1.19 0.03
C LEU A 91 -9.77 1.01 -1.25
N HIS A 92 -9.35 0.08 -2.07
CA HIS A 92 -10.14 -0.47 -3.17
C HIS A 92 -10.04 -1.99 -3.12
N ARG A 93 -11.03 -2.65 -2.51
CA ARG A 93 -11.01 -4.11 -2.24
C ARG A 93 -10.69 -4.97 -3.46
N PRO A 94 -11.23 -4.67 -4.67
CA PRO A 94 -10.86 -5.43 -5.87
C PRO A 94 -9.37 -5.40 -6.17
N LEU A 95 -8.67 -4.30 -5.86
CA LEU A 95 -7.23 -4.16 -6.09
C LEU A 95 -6.41 -5.16 -5.27
N LEU A 96 -6.85 -5.47 -4.05
CA LEU A 96 -6.18 -6.44 -3.17
C LEU A 96 -6.04 -7.83 -3.82
N ARG A 97 -6.95 -8.19 -4.74
CA ARG A 97 -6.91 -9.48 -5.46
C ARG A 97 -5.73 -9.60 -6.43
N ILE A 98 -5.26 -8.48 -6.98
CA ILE A 98 -4.17 -8.49 -7.95
C ILE A 98 -2.79 -8.23 -7.32
N ILE A 99 -2.73 -7.77 -6.06
CA ILE A 99 -1.47 -7.49 -5.36
C ILE A 99 -0.50 -8.68 -5.42
N PRO A 100 -0.88 -9.93 -5.10
CA PRO A 100 0.05 -11.05 -5.14
C PRO A 100 0.62 -11.33 -6.54
N LEU A 101 -0.13 -10.94 -7.58
CA LEU A 101 0.30 -11.11 -8.97
C LEU A 101 1.37 -10.09 -9.37
N LEU A 102 1.45 -8.96 -8.67
CA LEU A 102 2.44 -7.90 -8.90
C LEU A 102 3.72 -8.11 -8.07
N MET A 103 3.67 -8.91 -7.02
CA MET A 103 4.79 -9.14 -6.11
C MET A 103 5.79 -10.18 -6.64
N LYS A 104 7.07 -9.99 -6.34
CA LYS A 104 8.07 -11.04 -6.39
C LYS A 104 7.86 -12.07 -5.28
N LYS A 105 8.40 -13.27 -5.41
CA LYS A 105 8.53 -14.23 -4.30
C LYS A 105 9.31 -13.57 -3.15
N ASN A 106 8.87 -13.76 -1.92
CA ASN A 106 9.40 -13.10 -0.73
C ASN A 106 9.24 -11.56 -0.68
N GLY A 107 8.55 -10.95 -1.65
CA GLY A 107 8.21 -9.54 -1.62
C GLY A 107 7.23 -9.21 -0.49
N LEU A 108 7.22 -7.95 -0.05
CA LEU A 108 6.32 -7.47 0.99
C LEU A 108 5.20 -6.60 0.42
N PHE A 109 4.03 -6.73 1.01
CA PHE A 109 2.90 -5.84 0.80
C PHE A 109 2.55 -5.17 2.13
N PHE A 110 2.72 -3.85 2.17
CA PHE A 110 2.32 -3.01 3.28
C PHE A 110 1.00 -2.33 2.96
N CYS A 111 0.00 -2.53 3.81
CA CYS A 111 -1.31 -1.93 3.67
C CYS A 111 -1.73 -1.28 4.97
N GLU A 112 -2.14 0.00 4.90
CA GLU A 112 -2.73 0.72 6.01
C GLU A 112 -3.86 1.60 5.54
N THR A 113 -5.02 1.53 6.21
CA THR A 113 -6.11 2.47 5.99
C THR A 113 -7.07 2.55 7.18
N PHE A 114 -8.02 3.47 7.08
CA PHE A 114 -9.00 3.74 8.13
C PHE A 114 -9.99 2.59 8.30
N MET A 115 -10.45 2.41 9.52
CA MET A 115 -11.49 1.47 9.91
C MET A 115 -12.76 2.22 10.34
N ILE A 116 -13.92 1.62 10.11
CA ILE A 116 -15.19 2.13 10.59
C ILE A 116 -15.20 2.03 12.13
N GLN A 117 -15.48 3.13 12.81
CA GLN A 117 -15.80 3.16 14.23
C GLN A 117 -17.29 2.89 14.40
N ASN A 118 -17.62 1.95 15.31
CA ASN A 118 -18.96 1.63 15.84
C ASN A 118 -20.16 2.24 15.09
N GLY A 119 -20.54 1.65 13.95
CA GLY A 119 -21.87 1.87 13.34
C GLY A 119 -22.18 3.22 12.69
N GLU A 120 -21.39 4.25 12.90
CA GLU A 120 -21.68 5.63 12.49
C GLU A 120 -21.20 6.03 11.08
N GLY A 121 -21.00 5.11 10.20
CA GLY A 121 -20.61 5.45 8.82
C GLY A 121 -21.83 5.62 7.90
N LYS A 122 -22.00 6.78 7.28
CA LYS A 122 -22.86 6.93 6.10
C LYS A 122 -22.50 5.85 5.07
N LEU A 123 -23.46 5.34 4.30
CA LEU A 123 -23.27 4.21 3.36
C LEU A 123 -22.03 4.35 2.46
N ASN A 124 -21.67 5.58 2.07
CA ASN A 124 -20.52 5.90 1.23
C ASN A 124 -19.16 5.76 1.96
N THR A 125 -19.11 5.93 3.28
CA THR A 125 -17.88 5.75 4.06
C THR A 125 -17.51 4.29 4.24
N LYS A 126 -18.51 3.39 4.31
CA LYS A 126 -18.27 1.93 4.41
C LYS A 126 -17.48 1.36 3.24
N LYS A 127 -17.65 1.91 2.03
CA LYS A 127 -16.93 1.45 0.83
C LYS A 127 -15.42 1.69 0.93
N ASN A 128 -15.00 2.81 1.55
CA ASN A 128 -13.61 3.27 1.58
C ASN A 128 -12.94 3.06 2.95
N MET A 129 -13.62 2.38 3.89
CA MET A 129 -13.11 2.06 5.22
C MET A 129 -13.17 0.56 5.48
N LEU A 130 -12.24 0.06 6.28
CA LEU A 130 -12.16 -1.35 6.65
C LEU A 130 -13.20 -1.72 7.73
N LEU A 131 -13.70 -2.93 7.66
CA LEU A 131 -14.41 -3.56 8.77
C LEU A 131 -13.43 -4.06 9.82
N LYS A 132 -13.92 -4.34 11.05
CA LYS A 132 -13.10 -4.89 12.15
C LYS A 132 -12.33 -6.13 11.68
N LYS A 133 -11.01 -6.13 11.90
CA LYS A 133 -10.08 -7.22 11.52
C LYS A 133 -10.13 -7.60 10.03
N GLU A 134 -10.55 -6.73 9.13
CA GLU A 134 -10.68 -7.08 7.71
C GLU A 134 -9.32 -7.44 7.07
N LEU A 135 -8.27 -6.65 7.34
CA LEU A 135 -6.93 -7.00 6.83
C LEU A 135 -6.37 -8.28 7.45
N PHE A 136 -6.68 -8.55 8.73
CA PHE A 136 -6.30 -9.80 9.39
C PHE A 136 -6.93 -11.02 8.72
N ASN A 137 -8.19 -10.88 8.28
CA ASN A 137 -8.98 -11.95 7.69
C ASN A 137 -8.77 -12.13 6.18
N ILE A 138 -7.84 -11.40 5.56
CA ILE A 138 -7.52 -11.61 4.15
C ILE A 138 -6.97 -13.02 3.96
N LYS A 139 -7.81 -13.90 3.41
CA LYS A 139 -7.42 -15.26 3.02
C LYS A 139 -6.89 -15.25 1.59
N ASN A 140 -5.60 -15.35 1.43
CA ASN A 140 -4.96 -15.52 0.13
C ASN A 140 -3.81 -16.52 0.26
N CYS A 141 -3.91 -17.65 -0.43
CA CYS A 141 -2.90 -18.73 -0.37
C CYS A 141 -1.49 -18.32 -0.82
N LYS A 142 -1.36 -17.14 -1.44
CA LYS A 142 -0.08 -16.59 -1.90
C LYS A 142 0.51 -15.55 -0.95
N LEU A 143 -0.18 -15.23 0.14
CA LEU A 143 0.23 -14.19 1.09
C LEU A 143 0.20 -14.74 2.51
N ASN A 144 1.33 -14.60 3.20
CA ASN A 144 1.42 -14.85 4.65
C ASN A 144 1.38 -13.51 5.37
N LEU A 145 0.46 -13.37 6.33
CA LEU A 145 0.41 -12.22 7.22
C LEU A 145 1.59 -12.28 8.21
N LEU A 146 2.47 -11.29 8.16
CA LEU A 146 3.63 -11.19 9.06
C LEU A 146 3.32 -10.33 10.29
N LYS A 147 2.61 -9.23 10.11
CA LYS A 147 2.27 -8.29 11.17
C LYS A 147 0.88 -7.72 10.93
N PHE A 148 0.17 -7.48 12.02
CA PHE A 148 -1.14 -6.83 12.02
C PHE A 148 -1.25 -5.91 13.23
N TYR A 149 -1.84 -4.74 12.99
CA TYR A 149 -2.21 -3.79 14.02
C TYR A 149 -3.62 -3.27 13.75
N GLN A 150 -4.41 -3.10 14.79
CA GLN A 150 -5.68 -2.41 14.76
C GLN A 150 -5.78 -1.56 16.02
N GLY A 151 -5.94 -0.26 15.86
CA GLY A 151 -6.01 0.68 16.97
C GLY A 151 -6.00 2.12 16.48
N GLU A 152 -5.82 3.05 17.41
CA GLU A 152 -5.79 4.47 17.08
C GLU A 152 -4.54 4.86 16.30
N ASP A 153 -4.75 5.73 15.31
CA ASP A 153 -3.67 6.50 14.71
C ASP A 153 -3.22 7.57 15.70
N LEU A 154 -2.02 7.42 16.24
CA LEU A 154 -1.45 8.30 17.26
C LEU A 154 -1.41 9.79 16.86
N GLN A 155 -1.52 10.10 15.57
CA GLN A 155 -1.48 11.49 15.09
C GLN A 155 -2.84 12.16 15.00
N LYS A 156 -3.95 11.40 14.83
CA LYS A 156 -5.25 11.97 14.46
C LYS A 156 -6.45 11.35 15.16
N GLY A 157 -6.26 10.41 16.08
CA GLY A 157 -7.35 9.74 16.80
C GLY A 157 -8.29 8.88 15.93
N ASN A 158 -7.96 8.67 14.66
CA ASN A 158 -8.71 7.76 13.79
C ASN A 158 -8.34 6.32 14.11
N ILE A 159 -9.31 5.40 14.00
CA ILE A 159 -9.00 3.97 14.05
C ILE A 159 -8.49 3.48 12.70
N ILE A 160 -7.39 2.77 12.71
CA ILE A 160 -6.74 2.21 11.53
C ILE A 160 -6.52 0.71 11.66
N GLN A 161 -6.37 0.06 10.53
CA GLN A 161 -5.72 -1.24 10.44
C GLN A 161 -4.47 -1.13 9.58
N THR A 162 -3.42 -1.78 10.05
CA THR A 162 -2.16 -1.93 9.31
C THR A 162 -1.82 -3.40 9.21
N ALA A 163 -1.41 -3.85 8.05
CA ALA A 163 -0.95 -5.21 7.83
C ALA A 163 0.27 -5.25 6.95
N ILE A 164 1.18 -6.16 7.25
CA ILE A 164 2.34 -6.50 6.42
C ILE A 164 2.21 -7.96 6.01
N PHE A 165 2.14 -8.19 4.71
CA PHE A 165 2.09 -9.52 4.12
C PHE A 165 3.38 -9.81 3.37
N LYS A 166 3.78 -11.09 3.38
CA LYS A 166 4.88 -11.62 2.56
C LYS A 166 4.32 -12.57 1.53
N LYS A 167 4.77 -12.45 0.28
CA LYS A 167 4.43 -13.43 -0.75
C LYS A 167 5.24 -14.72 -0.56
N VAL A 168 4.56 -15.85 -0.57
CA VAL A 168 5.13 -17.21 -0.55
C VAL A 168 5.41 -17.71 -1.95
#